data_7ae95ed44f51bfa88d7eaf9a2824a775
#
_entry.id   7ae95ed44f51bfa88d7eaf9a2824a775
#
_cell.length_a   1.000
_cell.length_b   1.000
_cell.length_c   1.000
_cell.angle_alpha   90.00
_cell.angle_beta   90.00
_cell.angle_gamma   90.00
#
_symmetry.space_group_name_H-M   'P 1'
#
loop_
_entity.id
_entity.type
_entity.pdbx_description
1 polymer ?
#
loop_
_entity_poly.entity_id
_entity_poly.type
_entity_poly.pdbx_seq_one_letter_code
_entity_poly.pdbx_strand_id
1 'polypeptide(L)'
;MTNAMMTPREIVSELDKYIVGQNDAKRAVAVALRNRWRRSRVAEPLHSEITPKNILMIGPTGVGKTEIARRLAKLTDAPFVKTEATKFTEVGYVGRNVESIIKDLMEAGMKLMRETQKKKVQVQAREAAVERVLDLLVPPATAVTDENGAPVKPAESVARRRFREQIRNGELDDKTVEAEVPAEGPVFNVLAPDGMDDMENQLQGFFEKMQQQNLDYCCMIVKDLIEIYTDEESAKLIDKGETTRDAIANVENNGIVFIDEIDKIAKGAENVSGADVSREGVQRDLLPLIEGTTVRTKYGWVKTDHILFIASGAFHLSKPSDLVPELQGRLPVRVELKRLTAEDFEKILTSTDCSLVKQYQALLKADGAEVTFTPEAIRSIARYAYEVNERTENIGARRLHTVMEKLLEDVSYEAGNTATVTLEVTEAYVVEKLGELAGNEDLSRYVL
;
A
#
# COMPACT_ATOMS: atom_id res chain seq x y z
N MET A 1 23.70 -1.49 -7.35
CA MET A 1 24.10 -0.77 -6.13
C MET A 1 23.52 -1.57 -4.97
N THR A 2 24.35 -2.19 -4.14
CA THR A 2 23.92 -2.89 -2.93
C THR A 2 23.35 -1.82 -2.00
N ASN A 3 22.03 -1.75 -1.90
CA ASN A 3 21.36 -0.96 -0.86
C ASN A 3 21.93 -1.41 0.49
N ALA A 4 22.76 -0.57 1.09
CA ALA A 4 23.20 -0.77 2.46
C ALA A 4 21.93 -0.68 3.31
N MET A 5 21.37 -1.84 3.67
CA MET A 5 20.10 -1.91 4.37
C MET A 5 20.26 -1.19 5.71
N MET A 6 19.36 -0.28 6.00
CA MET A 6 19.34 0.58 7.18
C MET A 6 19.62 -0.20 8.47
N THR A 7 20.34 0.41 9.39
CA THR A 7 20.49 -0.09 10.76
C THR A 7 19.17 0.03 11.53
N PRO A 8 18.95 -0.71 12.62
CA PRO A 8 17.73 -0.55 13.42
C PRO A 8 17.49 0.88 13.91
N ARG A 9 18.55 1.65 14.17
CA ARG A 9 18.43 3.07 14.57
C ARG A 9 17.95 3.96 13.43
N GLU A 10 18.47 3.75 12.24
CA GLU A 10 18.02 4.46 11.02
C GLU A 10 16.56 4.13 10.67
N ILE A 11 16.17 2.86 10.80
CA ILE A 11 14.77 2.45 10.61
C ILE A 11 13.85 3.16 11.61
N VAL A 12 14.23 3.23 12.88
CA VAL A 12 13.45 3.96 13.89
C VAL A 12 13.38 5.44 13.53
N SER A 13 14.50 6.07 13.14
CA SER A 13 14.54 7.48 12.72
C SER A 13 13.62 7.74 11.50
N GLU A 14 13.56 6.83 10.54
CA GLU A 14 12.62 6.94 9.40
C GLU A 14 11.16 6.79 9.85
N LEU A 15 10.88 5.88 10.77
CA LEU A 15 9.55 5.73 11.35
C LEU A 15 9.14 6.95 12.18
N ASP A 16 10.08 7.63 12.85
CA ASP A 16 9.84 8.84 13.64
C ASP A 16 9.30 10.02 12.79
N LYS A 17 9.59 10.03 11.49
CA LYS A 17 9.04 11.04 10.56
C LYS A 17 7.52 10.94 10.38
N TYR A 18 6.93 9.79 10.69
CA TYR A 18 5.51 9.51 10.43
C TYR A 18 4.73 9.12 11.69
N ILE A 19 5.42 8.59 12.71
CA ILE A 19 4.79 7.99 13.88
C ILE A 19 5.34 8.65 15.13
N VAL A 20 4.47 9.31 15.87
CA VAL A 20 4.80 9.97 17.12
C VAL A 20 4.81 8.95 18.27
N GLY A 21 5.79 9.00 19.13
CA GLY A 21 5.91 8.11 20.29
C GLY A 21 6.16 6.65 19.90
N GLN A 22 5.61 5.70 20.67
CA GLN A 22 5.61 4.25 20.40
C GLN A 22 7.01 3.64 20.20
N ASN A 23 8.01 4.09 20.93
CA ASN A 23 9.43 3.74 20.74
C ASN A 23 9.69 2.24 20.82
N ASP A 24 9.02 1.52 21.74
CA ASP A 24 9.20 0.09 21.93
C ASP A 24 8.69 -0.69 20.70
N ALA A 25 7.55 -0.29 20.16
CA ALA A 25 6.99 -0.89 18.94
C ALA A 25 7.89 -0.63 17.73
N LYS A 26 8.33 0.60 17.51
CA LYS A 26 9.27 0.96 16.43
C LYS A 26 10.57 0.17 16.54
N ARG A 27 11.11 0.04 17.76
CA ARG A 27 12.33 -0.74 18.02
C ARG A 27 12.14 -2.23 17.70
N ALA A 28 11.04 -2.82 18.14
CA ALA A 28 10.75 -4.24 17.89
C ALA A 28 10.66 -4.56 16.39
N VAL A 29 9.90 -3.74 15.63
CA VAL A 29 9.78 -3.94 14.18
C VAL A 29 11.10 -3.67 13.44
N ALA A 30 11.89 -2.68 13.87
CA ALA A 30 13.20 -2.39 13.30
C ALA A 30 14.19 -3.55 13.50
N VAL A 31 14.17 -4.18 14.69
CA VAL A 31 14.98 -5.37 14.97
C VAL A 31 14.51 -6.57 14.14
N ALA A 32 13.20 -6.80 14.05
CA ALA A 32 12.65 -7.89 13.24
C ALA A 32 13.08 -7.76 11.76
N LEU A 33 13.00 -6.55 11.21
CA LEU A 33 13.46 -6.28 9.87
C LEU A 33 14.97 -6.50 9.70
N ARG A 34 15.77 -5.98 10.61
CA ARG A 34 17.23 -6.16 10.55
C ARG A 34 17.64 -7.63 10.66
N ASN A 35 16.90 -8.43 11.42
CA ASN A 35 17.15 -9.85 11.54
C ASN A 35 16.92 -10.62 10.24
N ARG A 36 15.96 -10.17 9.38
CA ARG A 36 15.83 -10.72 8.02
C ARG A 36 17.08 -10.48 7.19
N TRP A 37 17.59 -9.26 7.19
CA TRP A 37 18.83 -8.97 6.48
C TRP A 37 20.02 -9.76 7.06
N ARG A 38 20.12 -9.91 8.40
CA ARG A 38 21.13 -10.75 9.02
C ARG A 38 21.04 -12.19 8.54
N ARG A 39 19.81 -12.72 8.51
CA ARG A 39 19.54 -14.07 8.01
C ARG A 39 20.04 -14.26 6.58
N SER A 40 19.80 -13.31 5.66
CA SER A 40 20.26 -13.42 4.27
C SER A 40 21.78 -13.45 4.11
N ARG A 41 22.55 -13.20 5.19
CA ARG A 41 24.01 -13.28 5.23
C ARG A 41 24.56 -14.52 5.95
N VAL A 42 23.66 -15.32 6.51
CA VAL A 42 24.02 -16.58 7.18
C VAL A 42 24.09 -17.70 6.15
N ALA A 43 25.11 -18.54 6.26
CA ALA A 43 25.26 -19.70 5.39
C ALA A 43 24.34 -20.86 5.81
N GLU A 44 24.05 -21.73 4.85
CA GLU A 44 23.38 -23.01 5.16
C GLU A 44 24.26 -23.88 6.09
N PRO A 45 23.66 -24.70 7.01
CA PRO A 45 22.21 -24.96 7.12
C PRO A 45 21.46 -23.95 8.03
N LEU A 46 22.14 -23.04 8.70
CA LEU A 46 21.50 -22.12 9.66
C LEU A 46 20.57 -21.12 8.99
N HIS A 47 20.81 -20.77 7.72
CA HIS A 47 19.93 -19.86 6.98
C HIS A 47 18.49 -20.38 6.89
N SER A 48 18.28 -21.66 6.63
CA SER A 48 16.95 -22.29 6.54
C SER A 48 16.29 -22.48 7.92
N GLU A 49 17.09 -22.64 8.98
CA GLU A 49 16.57 -22.87 10.34
C GLU A 49 16.12 -21.58 11.05
N ILE A 50 16.59 -20.41 10.59
CA ILE A 50 16.25 -19.13 11.23
C ILE A 50 14.89 -18.65 10.73
N THR A 51 13.88 -18.77 11.59
CA THR A 51 12.52 -18.24 11.36
C THR A 51 12.37 -16.81 11.88
N PRO A 52 11.50 -15.97 11.27
CA PRO A 52 11.20 -14.63 11.76
C PRO A 52 10.54 -14.69 13.14
N LYS A 53 10.79 -13.69 13.96
CA LYS A 53 10.10 -13.53 15.24
C LYS A 53 8.85 -12.70 15.03
N ASN A 54 7.70 -13.37 14.98
CA ASN A 54 6.43 -12.69 14.79
C ASN A 54 6.09 -11.78 15.97
N ILE A 55 5.31 -10.73 15.72
CA ILE A 55 5.07 -9.65 16.67
C ILE A 55 3.58 -9.58 17.01
N LEU A 56 3.27 -9.46 18.31
CA LEU A 56 1.95 -9.11 18.80
C LEU A 56 1.97 -7.67 19.31
N MET A 57 1.25 -6.77 18.63
CA MET A 57 1.07 -5.38 19.03
C MET A 57 -0.22 -5.23 19.82
N ILE A 58 -0.10 -4.79 21.07
CA ILE A 58 -1.22 -4.63 22.01
C ILE A 58 -1.41 -3.15 22.25
N GLY A 59 -2.62 -2.64 22.20
CA GLY A 59 -2.91 -1.25 22.53
C GLY A 59 -4.17 -0.72 21.89
N PRO A 60 -4.68 0.43 22.33
CA PRO A 60 -5.95 1.00 21.90
C PRO A 60 -5.99 1.29 20.40
N THR A 61 -7.18 1.55 19.90
CA THR A 61 -7.40 1.92 18.49
C THR A 61 -6.76 3.28 18.21
N GLY A 62 -6.27 3.49 16.97
CA GLY A 62 -5.77 4.79 16.53
C GLY A 62 -4.41 5.24 17.09
N VAL A 63 -3.64 4.35 17.74
CA VAL A 63 -2.29 4.68 18.28
C VAL A 63 -1.15 4.40 17.29
N GLY A 64 -1.46 4.00 16.06
CA GLY A 64 -0.46 3.81 15.00
C GLY A 64 -0.03 2.36 14.72
N LYS A 65 -0.67 1.32 15.29
CA LYS A 65 -0.32 -0.09 15.07
C LYS A 65 -0.17 -0.45 13.57
N THR A 66 -1.21 -0.22 12.80
CA THR A 66 -1.22 -0.48 11.35
C THR A 66 -0.22 0.39 10.60
N GLU A 67 -0.08 1.65 10.98
CA GLU A 67 0.82 2.60 10.31
C GLU A 67 2.27 2.19 10.46
N ILE A 68 2.68 1.71 11.64
CA ILE A 68 4.03 1.16 11.87
C ILE A 68 4.34 0.05 10.86
N ALA A 69 3.45 -0.93 10.73
CA ALA A 69 3.65 -2.07 9.83
C ALA A 69 3.66 -1.64 8.35
N ARG A 70 2.74 -0.74 7.97
CA ARG A 70 2.66 -0.21 6.61
C ARG A 70 3.90 0.58 6.21
N ARG A 71 4.40 1.46 7.09
CA ARG A 71 5.63 2.24 6.84
C ARG A 71 6.86 1.35 6.79
N LEU A 72 6.93 0.34 7.66
CA LEU A 72 8.01 -0.64 7.63
C LEU A 72 8.10 -1.34 6.27
N ALA A 73 6.97 -1.83 5.77
CA ALA A 73 6.91 -2.49 4.46
C ALA A 73 7.34 -1.54 3.32
N LYS A 74 6.90 -0.28 3.38
CA LYS A 74 7.25 0.75 2.39
C LYS A 74 8.73 1.10 2.38
N LEU A 75 9.37 1.15 3.57
CA LEU A 75 10.81 1.42 3.70
C LEU A 75 11.71 0.33 3.09
N THR A 76 11.18 -0.87 2.92
CA THR A 76 11.94 -2.05 2.47
C THR A 76 11.49 -2.59 1.14
N ASP A 77 10.56 -1.92 0.46
CA ASP A 77 9.92 -2.43 -0.75
C ASP A 77 9.46 -3.89 -0.58
N ALA A 78 8.95 -4.21 0.64
CA ALA A 78 8.48 -5.55 0.95
C ALA A 78 7.01 -5.73 0.54
N PRO A 79 6.62 -6.89 0.01
CA PRO A 79 5.22 -7.24 -0.18
C PRO A 79 4.47 -7.15 1.16
N PHE A 80 3.34 -6.45 1.15
CA PHE A 80 2.57 -6.17 2.36
C PHE A 80 1.08 -6.40 2.13
N VAL A 81 0.45 -7.12 3.05
CA VAL A 81 -1.00 -7.25 3.12
C VAL A 81 -1.48 -6.92 4.52
N LYS A 82 -2.58 -6.16 4.60
CA LYS A 82 -3.35 -5.94 5.82
C LYS A 82 -4.67 -6.70 5.71
N THR A 83 -4.98 -7.47 6.74
CA THR A 83 -6.26 -8.14 6.88
C THR A 83 -6.79 -7.99 8.30
N GLU A 84 -8.08 -8.25 8.51
CA GLU A 84 -8.73 -8.28 9.80
C GLU A 84 -9.06 -9.72 10.15
N ALA A 85 -8.76 -10.15 11.37
CA ALA A 85 -9.02 -11.54 11.81
C ALA A 85 -10.51 -11.92 11.72
N THR A 86 -11.40 -10.92 11.88
CA THR A 86 -12.86 -11.09 11.82
C THR A 86 -13.42 -11.38 10.42
N LYS A 87 -12.63 -11.20 9.35
CA LYS A 87 -13.05 -11.50 7.97
C LYS A 87 -12.99 -13.00 7.64
N PHE A 88 -12.33 -13.78 8.48
CA PHE A 88 -12.15 -15.20 8.26
C PHE A 88 -13.17 -16.02 9.02
N THR A 89 -13.53 -17.14 8.44
CA THR A 89 -14.38 -18.16 9.06
C THR A 89 -13.63 -19.48 9.07
N GLU A 90 -13.97 -20.36 10.02
CA GLU A 90 -13.43 -21.69 10.09
C GLU A 90 -13.64 -22.45 8.77
N VAL A 91 -12.67 -23.26 8.37
CA VAL A 91 -12.74 -24.07 7.15
C VAL A 91 -13.99 -24.93 7.14
N GLY A 92 -14.77 -24.82 6.06
CA GLY A 92 -16.05 -25.52 5.88
C GLY A 92 -17.31 -24.67 6.12
N TYR A 93 -17.17 -23.45 6.62
CA TYR A 93 -18.26 -22.47 6.72
C TYR A 93 -18.20 -21.46 5.56
N VAL A 94 -19.33 -20.82 5.27
CA VAL A 94 -19.39 -19.76 4.25
C VAL A 94 -18.64 -18.54 4.77
N GLY A 95 -17.51 -18.23 4.12
CA GLY A 95 -16.64 -17.10 4.48
C GLY A 95 -15.28 -17.20 3.80
N ARG A 96 -14.40 -16.29 4.13
CA ARG A 96 -13.08 -16.21 3.52
C ARG A 96 -12.09 -17.14 4.22
N ASN A 97 -11.41 -18.00 3.45
CA ASN A 97 -10.36 -18.88 3.99
C ASN A 97 -9.10 -18.08 4.34
N VAL A 98 -8.41 -18.46 5.40
CA VAL A 98 -7.14 -17.84 5.85
C VAL A 98 -6.02 -17.92 4.80
N GLU A 99 -5.99 -18.94 3.94
CA GLU A 99 -5.02 -19.07 2.86
C GLU A 99 -5.11 -17.91 1.84
N SER A 100 -6.27 -17.24 1.75
CA SER A 100 -6.44 -16.07 0.90
C SER A 100 -5.50 -14.91 1.27
N ILE A 101 -5.02 -14.87 2.52
CA ILE A 101 -4.00 -13.90 2.98
C ILE A 101 -2.73 -14.01 2.12
N ILE A 102 -2.30 -15.26 1.87
CA ILE A 102 -1.07 -15.51 1.09
C ILE A 102 -1.31 -15.26 -0.41
N LYS A 103 -2.53 -15.56 -0.90
CA LYS A 103 -2.91 -15.21 -2.28
C LYS A 103 -2.86 -13.69 -2.49
N ASP A 104 -3.44 -12.91 -1.57
CA ASP A 104 -3.41 -11.44 -1.59
C ASP A 104 -1.97 -10.89 -1.47
N LEU A 105 -1.15 -11.50 -0.60
CA LEU A 105 0.25 -11.12 -0.44
C LEU A 105 1.04 -11.37 -1.72
N MET A 106 0.76 -12.48 -2.42
CA MET A 106 1.40 -12.79 -3.69
C MET A 106 0.98 -11.82 -4.79
N GLU A 107 -0.30 -11.39 -4.83
CA GLU A 107 -0.78 -10.32 -5.72
C GLU A 107 -0.01 -9.01 -5.48
N ALA A 108 0.10 -8.60 -4.22
CA ALA A 108 0.85 -7.41 -3.84
C ALA A 108 2.33 -7.52 -4.25
N GLY A 109 2.94 -8.70 -4.05
CA GLY A 109 4.31 -8.99 -4.44
C GLY A 109 4.53 -8.93 -5.96
N MET A 110 3.61 -9.50 -6.74
CA MET A 110 3.65 -9.44 -8.20
C MET A 110 3.51 -8.02 -8.72
N LYS A 111 2.59 -7.24 -8.15
CA LYS A 111 2.42 -5.82 -8.51
C LYS A 111 3.71 -5.04 -8.24
N LEU A 112 4.27 -5.16 -7.05
CA LEU A 112 5.51 -4.50 -6.65
C LEU A 112 6.69 -4.89 -7.57
N MET A 113 6.81 -6.18 -7.91
CA MET A 113 7.88 -6.65 -8.78
C MET A 113 7.73 -6.14 -10.21
N ARG A 114 6.50 -6.14 -10.75
CA ARG A 114 6.21 -5.56 -12.08
C ARG A 114 6.56 -4.07 -12.14
N GLU A 115 6.17 -3.28 -11.13
CA GLU A 115 6.53 -1.86 -11.04
C GLU A 115 8.04 -1.66 -10.97
N THR A 116 8.75 -2.50 -10.23
CA THR A 116 10.20 -2.44 -10.11
C THR A 116 10.90 -2.78 -11.43
N GLN A 117 10.45 -3.83 -12.12
CA GLN A 117 10.99 -4.21 -13.43
C GLN A 117 10.66 -3.16 -14.49
N LYS A 118 9.42 -2.62 -14.48
CA LYS A 118 9.01 -1.53 -15.38
C LYS A 118 9.93 -0.31 -15.23
N LYS A 119 10.25 0.11 -13.99
CA LYS A 119 11.21 1.20 -13.74
C LYS A 119 12.60 0.93 -14.29
N LYS A 120 13.10 -0.33 -14.25
CA LYS A 120 14.42 -0.70 -14.77
C LYS A 120 14.51 -0.61 -16.29
N VAL A 121 13.44 -1.01 -16.98
CA VAL A 121 13.40 -1.02 -18.46
C VAL A 121 12.81 0.26 -19.05
N GLN A 122 12.32 1.19 -18.24
CA GLN A 122 11.57 2.38 -18.67
C GLN A 122 12.32 3.22 -19.70
N VAL A 123 13.64 3.41 -19.52
CA VAL A 123 14.45 4.21 -20.46
C VAL A 123 14.50 3.53 -21.83
N GLN A 124 14.78 2.23 -21.86
CA GLN A 124 14.84 1.46 -23.09
C GLN A 124 13.47 1.35 -23.78
N ALA A 125 12.42 1.12 -22.99
CA ALA A 125 11.05 1.05 -23.48
C ALA A 125 10.60 2.38 -24.09
N ARG A 126 10.94 3.52 -23.44
CA ARG A 126 10.63 4.85 -23.97
C ARG A 126 11.40 5.15 -25.28
N GLU A 127 12.65 4.73 -25.39
CA GLU A 127 13.40 4.87 -26.64
C GLU A 127 12.76 4.04 -27.76
N ALA A 128 12.36 2.80 -27.48
CA ALA A 128 11.66 1.96 -28.44
C ALA A 128 10.28 2.55 -28.82
N ALA A 129 9.54 3.11 -27.87
CA ALA A 129 8.28 3.79 -28.13
C ALA A 129 8.44 5.01 -29.05
N VAL A 130 9.47 5.83 -28.82
CA VAL A 130 9.80 6.98 -29.67
C VAL A 130 10.13 6.50 -31.09
N GLU A 131 10.88 5.40 -31.27
CA GLU A 131 11.16 4.85 -32.59
C GLU A 131 9.87 4.39 -33.30
N ARG A 132 8.93 3.75 -32.59
CA ARG A 132 7.64 3.37 -33.17
C ARG A 132 6.81 4.58 -33.61
N VAL A 133 6.78 5.65 -32.81
CA VAL A 133 6.10 6.90 -33.20
C VAL A 133 6.80 7.54 -34.39
N LEU A 134 8.13 7.48 -34.44
CA LEU A 134 8.90 7.96 -35.61
C LEU A 134 8.58 7.16 -36.87
N ASP A 135 8.36 5.84 -36.76
CA ASP A 135 7.97 5.01 -37.91
C ASP A 135 6.61 5.41 -38.49
N LEU A 136 5.69 5.90 -37.66
CA LEU A 136 4.41 6.45 -38.09
C LEU A 136 4.55 7.82 -38.76
N LEU A 137 5.42 8.69 -38.22
CA LEU A 137 5.63 10.05 -38.74
C LEU A 137 6.52 10.11 -39.98
N VAL A 138 7.56 9.29 -40.00
CA VAL A 138 8.55 9.20 -41.09
C VAL A 138 8.90 7.72 -41.30
N PRO A 139 8.21 7.02 -42.20
CA PRO A 139 8.50 5.61 -42.47
C PRO A 139 9.98 5.35 -42.74
N PRO A 140 10.52 4.23 -42.26
CA PRO A 140 11.92 3.89 -42.52
C PRO A 140 12.16 3.73 -44.01
N ALA A 141 13.33 4.18 -44.46
CA ALA A 141 13.73 3.97 -45.86
C ALA A 141 13.78 2.46 -46.15
N THR A 142 13.27 2.06 -47.30
CA THR A 142 13.30 0.66 -47.73
C THR A 142 14.72 0.11 -47.68
N ALA A 143 14.88 -1.09 -47.09
CA ALA A 143 16.19 -1.73 -47.03
C ALA A 143 16.77 -1.89 -48.43
N VAL A 144 17.95 -1.33 -48.66
CA VAL A 144 18.71 -1.50 -49.89
C VAL A 144 19.63 -2.71 -49.68
N THR A 145 19.56 -3.69 -50.59
CA THR A 145 20.54 -4.79 -50.63
C THR A 145 21.82 -4.31 -51.29
N ASP A 146 22.97 -4.65 -50.74
CA ASP A 146 24.28 -4.43 -51.40
C ASP A 146 24.45 -5.31 -52.64
N GLU A 147 25.53 -5.08 -53.36
CA GLU A 147 25.85 -5.86 -54.57
C GLU A 147 26.01 -7.38 -54.32
N ASN A 148 26.10 -7.80 -53.05
CA ASN A 148 26.20 -9.18 -52.60
C ASN A 148 24.90 -9.77 -52.04
N GLY A 149 23.78 -8.99 -52.12
CA GLY A 149 22.47 -9.45 -51.63
C GLY A 149 22.29 -9.39 -50.11
N ALA A 150 23.22 -8.77 -49.36
CA ALA A 150 23.08 -8.60 -47.93
C ALA A 150 22.26 -7.31 -47.58
N PRO A 151 21.35 -7.35 -46.62
CA PRO A 151 20.54 -6.20 -46.23
C PRO A 151 21.44 -5.15 -45.56
N VAL A 152 21.62 -3.99 -46.18
CA VAL A 152 22.31 -2.84 -45.62
C VAL A 152 21.30 -1.96 -44.94
N LYS A 153 21.50 -1.63 -43.64
CA LYS A 153 20.67 -0.65 -42.95
C LYS A 153 20.91 0.73 -43.61
N PRO A 154 19.87 1.34 -44.20
CA PRO A 154 20.02 2.66 -44.81
C PRO A 154 20.44 3.68 -43.74
N ALA A 155 21.27 4.65 -44.16
CA ALA A 155 21.66 5.75 -43.28
C ALA A 155 20.39 6.50 -42.82
N GLU A 156 20.34 6.82 -41.54
CA GLU A 156 19.22 7.53 -40.95
C GLU A 156 18.98 8.85 -41.69
N SER A 157 17.75 9.10 -42.14
CA SER A 157 17.41 10.33 -42.86
C SER A 157 17.54 11.56 -41.93
N VAL A 158 17.94 12.69 -42.47
CA VAL A 158 18.03 13.97 -41.73
C VAL A 158 16.66 14.35 -41.13
N ALA A 159 15.57 14.04 -41.85
CA ALA A 159 14.21 14.26 -41.37
C ALA A 159 13.95 13.45 -40.12
N ARG A 160 14.29 12.15 -40.07
CA ARG A 160 14.09 11.27 -38.92
C ARG A 160 14.82 11.75 -37.66
N ARG A 161 16.07 12.22 -37.80
CA ARG A 161 16.81 12.81 -36.70
C ARG A 161 16.13 14.08 -36.16
N ARG A 162 15.68 14.95 -37.05
CA ARG A 162 14.98 16.17 -36.64
C ARG A 162 13.69 15.92 -35.92
N PHE A 163 12.86 14.96 -36.40
CA PHE A 163 11.62 14.59 -35.73
C PHE A 163 11.89 13.91 -34.37
N ARG A 164 12.94 13.10 -34.24
CA ARG A 164 13.34 12.52 -32.94
C ARG A 164 13.73 13.60 -31.93
N GLU A 165 14.47 14.63 -32.34
CA GLU A 165 14.82 15.76 -31.49
C GLU A 165 13.58 16.56 -31.08
N GLN A 166 12.66 16.81 -31.99
CA GLN A 166 11.40 17.50 -31.71
C GLN A 166 10.50 16.73 -30.73
N ILE A 167 10.41 15.41 -30.87
CA ILE A 167 9.70 14.55 -29.90
C ILE A 167 10.38 14.63 -28.53
N ARG A 168 11.70 14.54 -28.46
CA ARG A 168 12.44 14.63 -27.20
C ARG A 168 12.29 15.97 -26.50
N ASN A 169 12.15 17.04 -27.26
CA ASN A 169 11.96 18.40 -26.75
C ASN A 169 10.49 18.71 -26.42
N GLY A 170 9.54 17.81 -26.74
CA GLY A 170 8.11 18.03 -26.53
C GLY A 170 7.43 18.93 -27.56
N GLU A 171 8.12 19.29 -28.67
CA GLU A 171 7.58 20.18 -29.70
C GLU A 171 6.43 19.57 -30.52
N LEU A 172 6.29 18.25 -30.47
CA LEU A 172 5.28 17.48 -31.19
C LEU A 172 4.23 16.81 -30.27
N ASP A 173 4.24 17.13 -29.00
CA ASP A 173 3.38 16.48 -27.99
C ASP A 173 1.89 16.58 -28.34
N ASP A 174 1.44 17.73 -28.84
CA ASP A 174 0.03 17.99 -29.21
C ASP A 174 -0.32 17.56 -30.64
N LYS A 175 0.63 17.00 -31.40
CA LYS A 175 0.38 16.56 -32.77
C LYS A 175 -0.42 15.26 -32.75
N THR A 176 -1.51 15.22 -33.51
CA THR A 176 -2.33 14.01 -33.70
C THR A 176 -1.74 13.09 -34.78
N VAL A 177 -1.74 11.79 -34.49
CA VAL A 177 -1.29 10.73 -35.39
C VAL A 177 -2.31 9.59 -35.36
N GLU A 178 -2.58 8.98 -36.50
CA GLU A 178 -3.35 7.72 -36.55
C GLU A 178 -2.43 6.57 -36.16
N ALA A 179 -2.85 5.82 -35.15
CA ALA A 179 -2.07 4.71 -34.61
C ALA A 179 -2.96 3.53 -34.25
N GLU A 180 -2.36 2.34 -34.35
CA GLU A 180 -2.95 1.12 -33.81
C GLU A 180 -2.67 1.08 -32.30
N VAL A 181 -3.73 1.05 -31.50
CA VAL A 181 -3.64 0.89 -30.03
C VAL A 181 -4.51 -0.29 -29.60
N PRO A 182 -4.16 -0.96 -28.50
CA PRO A 182 -5.02 -2.00 -27.95
C PRO A 182 -6.42 -1.44 -27.66
N ALA A 183 -7.46 -2.11 -28.15
CA ALA A 183 -8.83 -1.73 -27.85
C ALA A 183 -9.09 -1.78 -26.35
N GLU A 184 -9.61 -0.70 -25.78
CA GLU A 184 -10.13 -0.71 -24.42
C GLU A 184 -11.43 -1.53 -24.38
N GLY A 185 -11.28 -2.85 -24.27
CA GLY A 185 -12.43 -3.73 -24.06
C GLY A 185 -12.84 -3.76 -22.58
N PRO A 186 -14.13 -4.01 -22.28
CA PRO A 186 -14.57 -4.14 -20.90
C PRO A 186 -13.80 -5.26 -20.20
N VAL A 187 -13.18 -4.93 -19.06
CA VAL A 187 -12.53 -5.92 -18.19
C VAL A 187 -13.64 -6.75 -17.55
N PHE A 188 -13.87 -7.95 -18.06
CA PHE A 188 -14.78 -8.91 -17.43
C PHE A 188 -14.08 -9.53 -16.22
N ASN A 189 -14.33 -8.99 -15.02
CA ASN A 189 -14.02 -9.70 -13.80
C ASN A 189 -15.01 -10.85 -13.62
N VAL A 190 -14.61 -12.03 -13.98
CA VAL A 190 -15.39 -13.25 -13.71
C VAL A 190 -15.20 -13.58 -12.25
N LEU A 191 -16.17 -13.25 -11.41
CA LEU A 191 -16.22 -13.69 -10.02
C LEU A 191 -16.68 -15.15 -10.01
N ALA A 192 -15.74 -16.07 -9.86
CA ALA A 192 -16.09 -17.48 -9.62
C ALA A 192 -16.33 -17.71 -8.10
N PRO A 193 -17.23 -18.59 -7.72
CA PRO A 193 -17.38 -19.02 -6.33
C PRO A 193 -16.08 -19.62 -5.79
N ASP A 194 -15.81 -19.46 -4.49
CA ASP A 194 -14.65 -20.01 -3.82
C ASP A 194 -14.47 -21.52 -4.14
N GLY A 195 -13.28 -21.88 -4.65
CA GLY A 195 -12.94 -23.26 -5.04
C GLY A 195 -12.92 -23.54 -6.55
N MET A 196 -13.27 -22.57 -7.42
CA MET A 196 -13.18 -22.68 -8.88
C MET A 196 -12.06 -21.82 -9.49
N ASP A 197 -11.00 -21.56 -8.73
CA ASP A 197 -9.85 -20.72 -9.13
C ASP A 197 -9.24 -21.15 -10.48
N ASP A 198 -9.19 -22.44 -10.77
CA ASP A 198 -8.64 -22.98 -12.04
C ASP A 198 -9.50 -22.60 -13.26
N MET A 199 -10.82 -22.53 -13.11
CA MET A 199 -11.75 -22.14 -14.17
C MET A 199 -11.72 -20.61 -14.38
N GLU A 200 -11.63 -19.84 -13.32
CA GLU A 200 -11.45 -18.38 -13.36
C GLU A 200 -10.15 -18.02 -14.10
N ASN A 201 -9.04 -18.66 -13.77
CA ASN A 201 -7.75 -18.43 -14.42
C ASN A 201 -7.76 -18.82 -15.91
N GLN A 202 -8.45 -19.89 -16.29
CA GLN A 202 -8.60 -20.29 -17.70
C GLN A 202 -9.44 -19.30 -18.49
N LEU A 203 -10.54 -18.82 -17.91
CA LEU A 203 -11.42 -17.82 -18.53
C LEU A 203 -10.72 -16.47 -18.64
N GLN A 204 -10.03 -16.00 -17.59
CA GLN A 204 -9.24 -14.78 -17.65
C GLN A 204 -8.15 -14.87 -18.72
N GLY A 205 -7.40 -15.97 -18.78
CA GLY A 205 -6.37 -16.18 -19.80
C GLY A 205 -6.93 -16.24 -21.22
N PHE A 206 -8.15 -16.74 -21.39
CA PHE A 206 -8.85 -16.73 -22.68
C PHE A 206 -9.29 -15.32 -23.08
N PHE A 207 -9.87 -14.54 -22.15
CA PHE A 207 -10.27 -13.15 -22.39
C PHE A 207 -9.05 -12.24 -22.64
N GLU A 208 -7.95 -12.40 -21.91
CA GLU A 208 -6.71 -11.65 -22.16
C GLU A 208 -6.17 -11.91 -23.57
N LYS A 209 -6.21 -13.16 -24.05
CA LYS A 209 -5.80 -13.49 -25.42
C LYS A 209 -6.73 -12.93 -26.47
N MET A 210 -8.04 -12.90 -26.24
CA MET A 210 -9.00 -12.28 -27.15
C MET A 210 -8.81 -10.76 -27.21
N GLN A 211 -8.52 -10.12 -26.09
CA GLN A 211 -8.33 -8.68 -26.00
C GLN A 211 -7.03 -8.23 -26.68
N GLN A 212 -5.95 -9.02 -26.60
CA GLN A 212 -4.69 -8.75 -27.31
C GLN A 212 -4.78 -8.82 -28.85
N GLN A 213 -5.86 -9.37 -29.40
CA GLN A 213 -6.07 -9.46 -30.85
C GLN A 213 -6.92 -8.33 -31.44
N ASN A 214 -7.56 -7.52 -30.62
CA ASN A 214 -8.35 -6.38 -31.09
C ASN A 214 -7.49 -5.11 -31.01
N LEU A 215 -7.01 -4.67 -32.17
CA LEU A 215 -6.35 -3.38 -32.36
C LEU A 215 -7.38 -2.42 -32.96
N ASP A 216 -7.55 -1.26 -32.35
CA ASP A 216 -8.39 -0.19 -32.87
C ASP A 216 -7.50 0.91 -33.47
N TYR A 217 -7.90 1.40 -34.65
CA TYR A 217 -7.28 2.57 -35.24
C TYR A 217 -7.91 3.83 -34.66
N CYS A 218 -7.14 4.61 -33.94
CA CYS A 218 -7.61 5.89 -33.44
C CYS A 218 -6.59 7.02 -33.62
N CYS A 219 -7.13 8.25 -33.72
CA CYS A 219 -6.30 9.45 -33.73
C CYS A 219 -5.97 9.84 -32.29
N MET A 220 -4.67 9.85 -31.97
CA MET A 220 -4.17 10.23 -30.65
C MET A 220 -3.06 11.29 -30.75
N ILE A 221 -2.89 12.05 -29.68
CA ILE A 221 -1.74 12.95 -29.58
C ILE A 221 -0.47 12.16 -29.30
N VAL A 222 0.66 12.65 -29.85
CA VAL A 222 1.96 11.98 -29.78
C VAL A 222 2.36 11.70 -28.33
N LYS A 223 2.08 12.60 -27.41
CA LYS A 223 2.39 12.42 -25.98
C LYS A 223 1.74 11.18 -25.40
N ASP A 224 0.43 11.03 -25.57
CA ASP A 224 -0.32 9.88 -25.00
C ASP A 224 0.07 8.57 -25.70
N LEU A 225 0.34 8.64 -27.02
CA LEU A 225 0.80 7.49 -27.78
C LEU A 225 2.17 6.99 -27.32
N ILE A 226 3.10 7.88 -26.97
CA ILE A 226 4.40 7.51 -26.39
C ILE A 226 4.22 6.82 -25.05
N GLU A 227 3.28 7.24 -24.21
CA GLU A 227 3.00 6.60 -22.93
C GLU A 227 2.47 5.17 -23.14
N ILE A 228 1.48 4.99 -24.02
CA ILE A 228 0.92 3.67 -24.35
C ILE A 228 2.00 2.74 -24.93
N TYR A 229 2.75 3.21 -25.91
CA TYR A 229 3.82 2.39 -26.50
C TYR A 229 4.96 2.11 -25.53
N THR A 230 5.27 3.02 -24.60
CA THR A 230 6.25 2.76 -23.53
C THR A 230 5.77 1.62 -22.63
N ASP A 231 4.49 1.56 -22.33
CA ASP A 231 3.90 0.48 -21.52
C ASP A 231 3.93 -0.86 -22.26
N GLU A 232 3.60 -0.88 -23.55
CA GLU A 232 3.70 -2.08 -24.38
C GLU A 232 5.14 -2.59 -24.52
N GLU A 233 6.08 -1.70 -24.84
CA GLU A 233 7.49 -2.07 -24.98
C GLU A 233 8.09 -2.53 -23.64
N SER A 234 7.71 -1.90 -22.53
CA SER A 234 8.07 -2.35 -21.19
C SER A 234 7.59 -3.79 -20.95
N ALA A 235 6.34 -4.09 -21.34
CA ALA A 235 5.77 -5.43 -21.18
C ALA A 235 6.48 -6.50 -22.04
N LYS A 236 7.03 -6.13 -23.22
CA LYS A 236 7.83 -7.01 -24.08
C LYS A 236 9.23 -7.26 -23.53
N LEU A 237 9.84 -6.23 -22.90
CA LEU A 237 11.20 -6.31 -22.35
C LEU A 237 11.25 -7.08 -21.02
N ILE A 238 10.13 -7.22 -20.33
CA ILE A 238 10.05 -7.92 -19.04
C ILE A 238 9.81 -9.41 -19.25
N ASP A 239 10.74 -10.25 -18.76
CA ASP A 239 10.52 -11.70 -18.71
C ASP A 239 9.49 -12.02 -17.59
N LYS A 240 8.32 -12.51 -18.04
CA LYS A 240 7.22 -12.87 -17.11
C LYS A 240 7.62 -14.04 -16.19
N GLY A 241 8.42 -15.00 -16.67
CA GLY A 241 8.83 -16.16 -15.89
C GLY A 241 9.85 -15.79 -14.80
N GLU A 242 10.84 -14.97 -15.14
CA GLU A 242 11.82 -14.44 -14.18
C GLU A 242 11.12 -13.55 -13.14
N THR A 243 10.27 -12.62 -13.58
CA THR A 243 9.50 -11.73 -12.70
C THR A 243 8.65 -12.53 -11.70
N THR A 244 8.01 -13.62 -12.13
CA THR A 244 7.21 -14.47 -11.25
C THR A 244 8.07 -15.19 -10.22
N ARG A 245 9.22 -15.75 -10.62
CA ARG A 245 10.16 -16.40 -9.69
C ARG A 245 10.70 -15.42 -8.65
N ASP A 246 11.10 -14.23 -9.10
CA ASP A 246 11.60 -13.18 -8.23
C ASP A 246 10.51 -12.69 -7.24
N ALA A 247 9.28 -12.57 -7.72
CA ALA A 247 8.14 -12.20 -6.87
C ALA A 247 7.85 -13.25 -5.80
N ILE A 248 7.84 -14.55 -6.16
CA ILE A 248 7.66 -15.64 -5.18
C ILE A 248 8.78 -15.60 -4.15
N ALA A 249 10.05 -15.52 -4.59
CA ALA A 249 11.20 -15.45 -3.70
C ALA A 249 11.14 -14.22 -2.78
N ASN A 250 10.68 -13.07 -3.29
CA ASN A 250 10.51 -11.85 -2.49
C ASN A 250 9.37 -11.99 -1.47
N VAL A 251 8.24 -12.58 -1.83
CA VAL A 251 7.13 -12.85 -0.93
C VAL A 251 7.54 -13.81 0.19
N GLU A 252 8.17 -14.92 -0.14
CA GLU A 252 8.63 -15.93 0.83
C GLU A 252 9.63 -15.36 1.83
N ASN A 253 10.61 -14.54 1.38
CA ASN A 253 11.68 -14.06 2.23
C ASN A 253 11.43 -12.70 2.87
N ASN A 254 10.65 -11.82 2.22
CA ASN A 254 10.44 -10.45 2.64
C ASN A 254 8.97 -10.09 2.90
N GLY A 255 8.01 -10.97 2.64
CA GLY A 255 6.58 -10.74 2.84
C GLY A 255 6.24 -10.33 4.27
N ILE A 256 5.31 -9.40 4.44
CA ILE A 256 4.80 -8.94 5.73
C ILE A 256 3.27 -9.06 5.72
N VAL A 257 2.75 -9.83 6.65
CA VAL A 257 1.30 -9.97 6.89
C VAL A 257 0.95 -9.23 8.16
N PHE A 258 0.02 -8.29 8.07
CA PHE A 258 -0.53 -7.59 9.24
C PHE A 258 -1.96 -8.06 9.48
N ILE A 259 -2.19 -8.73 10.62
CA ILE A 259 -3.49 -9.23 11.05
C ILE A 259 -4.02 -8.30 12.14
N ASP A 260 -5.04 -7.52 11.81
CA ASP A 260 -5.69 -6.61 12.76
C ASP A 260 -6.82 -7.30 13.51
N GLU A 261 -7.20 -6.76 14.65
CA GLU A 261 -8.33 -7.21 15.48
C GLU A 261 -8.23 -8.68 15.93
N ILE A 262 -7.01 -9.18 16.20
CA ILE A 262 -6.80 -10.56 16.67
C ILE A 262 -7.50 -10.83 18.00
N ASP A 263 -7.73 -9.82 18.83
CA ASP A 263 -8.45 -9.87 20.10
C ASP A 263 -9.94 -10.22 19.93
N LYS A 264 -10.52 -9.98 18.74
CA LYS A 264 -11.92 -10.30 18.45
C LYS A 264 -12.17 -11.80 18.23
N ILE A 265 -11.12 -12.55 17.87
CA ILE A 265 -11.18 -14.02 17.75
C ILE A 265 -10.63 -14.74 18.98
N ALA A 266 -10.16 -14.00 20.01
CA ALA A 266 -9.81 -14.56 21.31
C ALA A 266 -11.07 -15.04 22.06
N LYS A 267 -10.92 -16.00 22.99
CA LYS A 267 -12.03 -16.47 23.83
C LYS A 267 -12.60 -15.31 24.64
N GLY A 268 -13.90 -15.04 24.48
CA GLY A 268 -14.58 -14.04 25.30
C GLY A 268 -14.77 -14.53 26.74
N ALA A 269 -14.79 -13.60 27.70
CA ALA A 269 -15.05 -13.92 29.11
C ALA A 269 -16.51 -14.37 29.38
N GLU A 270 -17.41 -14.21 28.41
CA GLU A 270 -18.82 -14.60 28.53
C GLU A 270 -19.11 -15.79 27.61
N ASN A 271 -19.60 -16.89 28.22
CA ASN A 271 -20.08 -18.09 27.57
C ASN A 271 -21.30 -17.82 26.68
N VAL A 272 -21.07 -17.53 25.39
CA VAL A 272 -22.13 -17.49 24.39
C VAL A 272 -21.97 -18.70 23.47
N SER A 273 -22.83 -19.65 23.67
CA SER A 273 -22.89 -20.94 22.94
C SER A 273 -23.03 -20.73 21.42
N GLY A 274 -22.13 -21.30 20.63
CA GLY A 274 -22.21 -21.41 19.18
C GLY A 274 -21.24 -20.50 18.39
N ALA A 275 -21.10 -19.24 18.75
CA ALA A 275 -20.19 -18.31 18.07
C ALA A 275 -18.71 -18.49 18.47
N ASP A 276 -18.45 -19.04 19.66
CA ASP A 276 -17.08 -19.19 20.19
C ASP A 276 -16.30 -20.34 19.51
N VAL A 277 -16.99 -21.38 19.03
CA VAL A 277 -16.36 -22.50 18.30
C VAL A 277 -15.74 -21.96 16.97
N SER A 278 -16.45 -21.11 16.26
CA SER A 278 -15.96 -20.51 15.01
C SER A 278 -14.75 -19.60 15.22
N ARG A 279 -14.66 -18.89 16.34
CA ARG A 279 -13.52 -18.00 16.65
C ARG A 279 -12.25 -18.77 16.98
N GLU A 280 -12.34 -19.84 17.74
CA GLU A 280 -11.22 -20.75 18.03
C GLU A 280 -10.77 -21.48 16.76
N GLY A 281 -11.70 -21.85 15.88
CA GLY A 281 -11.42 -22.44 14.58
C GLY A 281 -10.54 -21.55 13.72
N VAL A 282 -10.86 -20.25 13.60
CA VAL A 282 -10.03 -19.29 12.87
C VAL A 282 -8.62 -19.18 13.43
N GLN A 283 -8.45 -19.20 14.76
CA GLN A 283 -7.11 -19.21 15.36
C GLN A 283 -6.32 -20.47 14.98
N ARG A 284 -6.98 -21.65 14.96
CA ARG A 284 -6.35 -22.91 14.54
C ARG A 284 -6.01 -22.93 13.07
N ASP A 285 -6.84 -22.33 12.22
CA ASP A 285 -6.59 -22.23 10.78
C ASP A 285 -5.43 -21.25 10.45
N LEU A 286 -5.20 -20.23 11.29
CA LEU A 286 -4.04 -19.32 11.17
C LEU A 286 -2.71 -19.98 11.57
N LEU A 287 -2.73 -20.99 12.43
CA LEU A 287 -1.51 -21.61 12.95
C LEU A 287 -0.61 -22.18 11.85
N PRO A 288 -1.09 -22.99 10.89
CA PRO A 288 -0.25 -23.53 9.83
C PRO A 288 0.44 -22.43 9.02
N LEU A 289 -0.25 -21.30 8.75
CA LEU A 289 0.34 -20.18 8.03
C LEU A 289 1.49 -19.53 8.81
N ILE A 290 1.33 -19.39 10.12
CA ILE A 290 2.31 -18.74 11.01
C ILE A 290 3.46 -19.69 11.37
N GLU A 291 3.22 -21.00 11.38
CA GLU A 291 4.22 -22.04 11.65
C GLU A 291 5.10 -22.34 10.45
N GLY A 292 4.56 -22.20 9.26
CA GLY A 292 5.19 -22.53 8.00
C GLY A 292 4.41 -23.62 7.26
N THR A 293 3.87 -23.25 6.12
CA THR A 293 3.16 -24.14 5.20
C THR A 293 3.38 -23.69 3.76
N THR A 294 2.92 -24.52 2.84
CA THR A 294 2.99 -24.18 1.40
C THR A 294 1.57 -23.94 0.87
N VAL A 295 1.31 -22.74 0.38
CA VAL A 295 0.01 -22.34 -0.15
C VAL A 295 0.04 -22.27 -1.68
N ARG A 296 -0.97 -22.83 -2.32
CA ARG A 296 -1.13 -22.75 -3.77
C ARG A 296 -1.73 -21.40 -4.16
N THR A 297 -1.04 -20.68 -5.04
CA THR A 297 -1.50 -19.43 -5.64
C THR A 297 -1.59 -19.57 -7.17
N LYS A 298 -2.22 -18.63 -7.86
CA LYS A 298 -2.26 -18.63 -9.33
C LYS A 298 -0.87 -18.44 -9.99
N TYR A 299 0.13 -18.00 -9.23
CA TYR A 299 1.49 -17.81 -9.72
C TYR A 299 2.42 -18.99 -9.38
N GLY A 300 1.98 -19.93 -8.55
CA GLY A 300 2.73 -21.07 -8.08
C GLY A 300 2.59 -21.31 -6.58
N TRP A 301 3.42 -22.19 -6.05
CA TRP A 301 3.48 -22.49 -4.63
C TRP A 301 4.29 -21.46 -3.87
N VAL A 302 3.80 -21.03 -2.71
CA VAL A 302 4.44 -20.03 -1.83
C VAL A 302 4.61 -20.63 -0.44
N LYS A 303 5.83 -20.62 0.08
CA LYS A 303 6.16 -21.07 1.44
C LYS A 303 6.02 -19.91 2.43
N THR A 304 5.45 -20.16 3.58
CA THR A 304 5.19 -19.12 4.59
C THR A 304 6.23 -19.06 5.70
N ASP A 305 7.20 -19.98 5.74
CA ASP A 305 8.19 -20.17 6.82
C ASP A 305 8.95 -18.89 7.21
N HIS A 306 9.17 -17.99 6.25
CA HIS A 306 9.95 -16.78 6.46
C HIS A 306 9.16 -15.49 6.29
N ILE A 307 7.84 -15.57 6.12
CA ILE A 307 6.94 -14.43 6.13
C ILE A 307 6.84 -13.89 7.56
N LEU A 308 6.91 -12.56 7.72
CA LEU A 308 6.72 -11.92 9.02
C LEU A 308 5.24 -11.67 9.27
N PHE A 309 4.71 -12.28 10.32
CA PHE A 309 3.37 -12.00 10.80
C PHE A 309 3.42 -10.99 11.94
N ILE A 310 2.62 -9.93 11.80
CA ILE A 310 2.42 -8.91 12.83
C ILE A 310 0.94 -8.93 13.15
N ALA A 311 0.58 -9.47 14.30
CA ALA A 311 -0.79 -9.43 14.80
C ALA A 311 -1.02 -8.19 15.65
N SER A 312 -2.21 -7.63 15.61
CA SER A 312 -2.58 -6.49 16.45
C SER A 312 -3.96 -6.64 17.06
N GLY A 313 -4.14 -6.16 18.28
CA GLY A 313 -5.40 -6.14 18.99
C GLY A 313 -5.45 -5.04 20.04
N ALA A 314 -6.66 -4.63 20.37
CA ALA A 314 -6.88 -3.67 21.46
C ALA A 314 -6.86 -4.34 22.83
N PHE A 315 -7.33 -5.57 22.91
CA PHE A 315 -7.41 -6.38 24.15
C PHE A 315 -8.11 -5.67 25.32
N HIS A 316 -9.20 -4.93 25.00
CA HIS A 316 -9.99 -4.25 26.04
C HIS A 316 -10.88 -5.21 26.83
N LEU A 317 -11.51 -6.19 26.14
CA LEU A 317 -12.42 -7.17 26.73
C LEU A 317 -11.77 -8.54 26.91
N SER A 318 -10.71 -8.82 26.19
CA SER A 318 -9.92 -10.06 26.23
C SER A 318 -8.47 -9.75 26.60
N LYS A 319 -7.71 -10.78 26.95
CA LYS A 319 -6.27 -10.70 27.25
C LYS A 319 -5.49 -11.46 26.19
N PRO A 320 -4.22 -11.17 25.96
CA PRO A 320 -3.35 -11.97 25.10
C PRO A 320 -3.28 -13.46 25.51
N SER A 321 -3.53 -13.76 26.80
CA SER A 321 -3.64 -15.13 27.32
C SER A 321 -4.90 -15.88 26.90
N ASP A 322 -5.89 -15.21 26.34
CA ASP A 322 -7.14 -15.80 25.88
C ASP A 322 -7.04 -16.29 24.42
N LEU A 323 -5.94 -15.99 23.75
CA LEU A 323 -5.56 -16.66 22.50
C LEU A 323 -5.16 -18.13 22.79
N VAL A 324 -5.33 -19.02 21.81
CA VAL A 324 -4.88 -20.40 21.97
C VAL A 324 -3.37 -20.47 22.27
N PRO A 325 -2.91 -21.36 23.17
CA PRO A 325 -1.51 -21.38 23.63
C PRO A 325 -0.50 -21.51 22.50
N GLU A 326 -0.84 -22.27 21.45
CA GLU A 326 0.01 -22.48 20.29
C GLU A 326 0.26 -21.15 19.55
N LEU A 327 -0.80 -20.35 19.35
CA LEU A 327 -0.69 -19.04 18.68
C LEU A 327 0.11 -18.05 19.55
N GLN A 328 -0.07 -18.09 20.88
CA GLN A 328 0.74 -17.28 21.79
C GLN A 328 2.24 -17.59 21.67
N GLY A 329 2.59 -18.89 21.53
CA GLY A 329 3.97 -19.34 21.36
C GLY A 329 4.59 -18.88 20.02
N ARG A 330 3.76 -18.70 18.98
CA ARG A 330 4.20 -18.25 17.65
C ARG A 330 4.27 -16.71 17.49
N LEU A 331 3.79 -15.97 18.49
CA LEU A 331 3.89 -14.50 18.58
C LEU A 331 4.77 -14.11 19.79
N PRO A 332 6.08 -14.45 19.77
CA PRO A 332 6.97 -14.32 20.94
C PRO A 332 7.31 -12.86 21.28
N VAL A 333 7.25 -11.96 20.32
CA VAL A 333 7.56 -10.54 20.52
C VAL A 333 6.27 -9.80 20.85
N ARG A 334 6.08 -9.43 22.11
CA ARG A 334 4.90 -8.67 22.55
C ARG A 334 5.29 -7.23 22.79
N VAL A 335 4.54 -6.30 22.23
CA VAL A 335 4.78 -4.86 22.31
C VAL A 335 3.49 -4.15 22.68
N GLU A 336 3.55 -3.36 23.74
CA GLU A 336 2.43 -2.54 24.17
C GLU A 336 2.58 -1.11 23.62
N LEU A 337 1.55 -0.65 22.91
CA LEU A 337 1.44 0.72 22.44
C LEU A 337 0.62 1.53 23.43
N LYS A 338 1.18 2.67 23.83
CA LYS A 338 0.58 3.55 24.81
C LYS A 338 -0.50 4.44 24.17
N ARG A 339 -1.45 4.88 24.98
CA ARG A 339 -2.38 5.93 24.59
C ARG A 339 -1.60 7.18 24.22
N LEU A 340 -2.14 7.93 23.25
CA LEU A 340 -1.56 9.20 22.83
C LEU A 340 -1.92 10.29 23.83
N THR A 341 -0.95 11.15 24.15
CA THR A 341 -1.13 12.34 24.98
C THR A 341 -1.53 13.55 24.15
N ALA A 342 -1.95 14.65 24.79
CA ALA A 342 -2.21 15.90 24.10
C ALA A 342 -0.96 16.43 23.35
N GLU A 343 0.23 16.25 23.92
CA GLU A 343 1.49 16.60 23.26
C GLU A 343 1.78 15.73 22.03
N ASP A 344 1.40 14.44 22.07
CA ASP A 344 1.51 13.56 20.92
C ASP A 344 0.57 13.99 19.79
N PHE A 345 -0.63 14.44 20.12
CA PHE A 345 -1.57 15.00 19.13
C PHE A 345 -1.03 16.27 18.48
N GLU A 346 -0.43 17.19 19.27
CA GLU A 346 0.23 18.38 18.73
C GLU A 346 1.35 18.01 17.73
N LYS A 347 2.18 17.00 18.07
CA LYS A 347 3.23 16.50 17.20
C LYS A 347 2.68 15.84 15.92
N ILE A 348 1.57 15.10 16.01
CA ILE A 348 0.91 14.51 14.83
C ILE A 348 0.40 15.60 13.89
N LEU A 349 -0.10 16.70 14.43
CA LEU A 349 -0.58 17.83 13.63
C LEU A 349 0.55 18.58 12.92
N THR A 350 1.76 18.61 13.49
CA THR A 350 2.83 19.53 13.05
C THR A 350 4.10 18.83 12.56
N SER A 351 4.61 17.88 13.34
CA SER A 351 5.99 17.41 13.23
C SER A 351 6.19 16.27 12.24
N THR A 352 5.13 15.58 11.82
CA THR A 352 5.25 14.50 10.84
C THR A 352 5.38 15.05 9.43
N ASP A 353 6.11 14.33 8.55
CA ASP A 353 6.30 14.74 7.15
C ASP A 353 4.98 14.93 6.40
N CYS A 354 4.01 14.08 6.70
CA CYS A 354 2.63 14.15 6.19
C CYS A 354 1.66 14.58 7.30
N SER A 355 1.97 15.68 8.01
CA SER A 355 1.09 16.15 9.09
C SER A 355 -0.29 16.53 8.58
N LEU A 356 -1.32 16.37 9.43
CA LEU A 356 -2.70 16.66 9.05
C LEU A 356 -2.88 18.11 8.61
N VAL A 357 -2.24 19.06 9.29
CA VAL A 357 -2.26 20.48 8.90
C VAL A 357 -1.79 20.66 7.46
N LYS A 358 -0.65 20.06 7.09
CA LYS A 358 -0.13 20.13 5.72
C LYS A 358 -1.06 19.50 4.69
N GLN A 359 -1.71 18.38 5.06
CA GLN A 359 -2.65 17.69 4.17
C GLN A 359 -3.88 18.58 3.87
N TYR A 360 -4.51 19.16 4.90
CA TYR A 360 -5.66 20.05 4.70
C TYR A 360 -5.29 21.35 4.00
N GLN A 361 -4.12 21.93 4.30
CA GLN A 361 -3.62 23.09 3.55
C GLN A 361 -3.44 22.80 2.06
N ALA A 362 -2.86 21.64 1.74
CA ALA A 362 -2.66 21.24 0.33
C ALA A 362 -3.99 20.94 -0.37
N LEU A 363 -4.94 20.31 0.33
CA LEU A 363 -6.26 19.99 -0.19
C LEU A 363 -7.05 21.26 -0.53
N LEU A 364 -7.15 22.18 0.41
CA LEU A 364 -7.91 23.43 0.25
C LEU A 364 -7.25 24.37 -0.75
N LYS A 365 -5.92 24.35 -0.83
CA LYS A 365 -5.18 25.12 -1.85
C LYS A 365 -5.50 24.68 -3.27
N ALA A 366 -5.84 23.43 -3.50
CA ALA A 366 -6.25 22.92 -4.82
C ALA A 366 -7.52 23.62 -5.34
N ASP A 367 -8.42 24.04 -4.43
CA ASP A 367 -9.64 24.79 -4.72
C ASP A 367 -9.47 26.32 -4.54
N GLY A 368 -8.22 26.79 -4.41
CA GLY A 368 -7.89 28.22 -4.30
C GLY A 368 -8.11 28.81 -2.90
N ALA A 369 -8.35 27.99 -1.85
CA ALA A 369 -8.45 28.45 -0.48
C ALA A 369 -7.09 28.37 0.24
N GLU A 370 -6.67 29.46 0.87
CA GLU A 370 -5.43 29.52 1.65
C GLU A 370 -5.74 29.50 3.14
N VAL A 371 -5.35 28.44 3.83
CA VAL A 371 -5.60 28.24 5.26
C VAL A 371 -4.29 28.18 6.02
N THR A 372 -4.19 29.02 7.06
CA THR A 372 -3.03 29.05 7.97
C THR A 372 -3.47 28.74 9.40
N PHE A 373 -2.60 28.15 10.20
CA PHE A 373 -2.89 27.79 11.59
C PHE A 373 -1.88 28.44 12.50
N THR A 374 -2.35 29.12 13.55
CA THR A 374 -1.48 29.63 14.60
C THR A 374 -1.01 28.52 15.53
N PRO A 375 0.16 28.63 16.17
CA PRO A 375 0.62 27.61 17.13
C PRO A 375 -0.37 27.39 18.29
N GLU A 376 -1.06 28.44 18.71
CA GLU A 376 -2.09 28.41 19.76
C GLU A 376 -3.31 27.60 19.31
N ALA A 377 -3.75 27.80 18.06
CA ALA A 377 -4.84 27.02 17.47
C ALA A 377 -4.49 25.52 17.42
N ILE A 378 -3.28 25.16 17.01
CA ILE A 378 -2.85 23.77 16.95
C ILE A 378 -2.87 23.13 18.33
N ARG A 379 -2.36 23.81 19.36
CA ARG A 379 -2.43 23.33 20.75
C ARG A 379 -3.85 23.17 21.23
N SER A 380 -4.71 24.10 20.87
CA SER A 380 -6.15 24.06 21.22
C SER A 380 -6.84 22.87 20.53
N ILE A 381 -6.61 22.64 19.24
CA ILE A 381 -7.13 21.47 18.49
C ILE A 381 -6.65 20.16 19.14
N ALA A 382 -5.36 20.04 19.46
CA ALA A 382 -4.80 18.87 20.12
C ALA A 382 -5.43 18.58 21.48
N ARG A 383 -5.63 19.63 22.28
CA ARG A 383 -6.31 19.54 23.58
C ARG A 383 -7.75 19.09 23.44
N TYR A 384 -8.53 19.70 22.55
CA TYR A 384 -9.93 19.31 22.32
C TYR A 384 -10.04 17.85 21.87
N ALA A 385 -9.20 17.41 20.90
CA ALA A 385 -9.20 16.03 20.45
C ALA A 385 -8.86 15.04 21.59
N TYR A 386 -7.92 15.41 22.46
CA TYR A 386 -7.56 14.61 23.63
C TYR A 386 -8.71 14.56 24.65
N GLU A 387 -9.30 15.68 25.00
CA GLU A 387 -10.41 15.76 25.96
C GLU A 387 -11.64 14.96 25.49
N VAL A 388 -11.97 15.04 24.21
CA VAL A 388 -13.07 14.25 23.64
C VAL A 388 -12.76 12.75 23.69
N ASN A 389 -11.52 12.32 23.40
CA ASN A 389 -11.10 10.94 23.55
C ASN A 389 -11.15 10.42 25.00
N GLU A 390 -10.94 11.28 26.00
CA GLU A 390 -11.03 10.87 27.41
C GLU A 390 -12.49 10.79 27.91
N ARG A 391 -13.38 11.58 27.33
CA ARG A 391 -14.81 11.63 27.72
C ARG A 391 -15.67 10.64 26.96
N THR A 392 -15.27 10.28 25.73
CA THR A 392 -16.02 9.39 24.84
C THR A 392 -15.22 8.10 24.55
N GLU A 393 -15.56 7.39 23.50
CA GLU A 393 -14.76 6.26 23.03
C GLU A 393 -13.42 6.76 22.50
N ASN A 394 -12.33 6.21 23.05
CA ASN A 394 -10.98 6.59 22.65
C ASN A 394 -10.60 5.94 21.31
N ILE A 395 -10.67 6.72 20.23
CA ILE A 395 -10.29 6.30 18.88
C ILE A 395 -8.89 6.81 18.48
N GLY A 396 -8.11 7.34 19.42
CA GLY A 396 -6.75 7.81 19.24
C GLY A 396 -6.63 8.93 18.22
N ALA A 397 -5.60 8.87 17.37
CA ALA A 397 -5.33 9.91 16.35
C ALA A 397 -6.44 10.06 15.30
N ARG A 398 -7.35 9.09 15.15
CA ARG A 398 -8.51 9.23 14.25
C ARG A 398 -9.39 10.40 14.65
N ARG A 399 -9.44 10.73 15.96
CA ARG A 399 -10.18 11.90 16.48
C ARG A 399 -9.71 13.22 15.86
N LEU A 400 -8.41 13.33 15.54
CA LEU A 400 -7.90 14.55 14.89
C LEU A 400 -8.53 14.77 13.52
N HIS A 401 -8.81 13.71 12.75
CA HIS A 401 -9.49 13.87 11.45
C HIS A 401 -10.90 14.41 11.65
N THR A 402 -11.71 13.83 12.57
CA THR A 402 -13.08 14.31 12.81
C THR A 402 -13.11 15.75 13.31
N VAL A 403 -12.18 16.10 14.18
CA VAL A 403 -12.04 17.48 14.68
C VAL A 403 -11.65 18.45 13.57
N MET A 404 -10.68 18.08 12.71
CA MET A 404 -10.27 18.92 11.58
C MET A 404 -11.35 19.09 10.52
N GLU A 405 -12.08 18.00 10.18
CA GLU A 405 -13.23 18.07 9.27
C GLU A 405 -14.28 19.05 9.78
N LYS A 406 -14.63 18.94 11.06
CA LYS A 406 -15.64 19.85 11.66
C LYS A 406 -15.15 21.29 11.71
N LEU A 407 -13.87 21.51 12.02
CA LEU A 407 -13.27 22.84 12.08
C LEU A 407 -13.27 23.55 10.73
N LEU A 408 -13.05 22.80 9.65
CA LEU A 408 -12.88 23.33 8.30
C LEU A 408 -14.12 23.14 7.41
N GLU A 409 -15.25 22.66 7.96
CA GLU A 409 -16.47 22.34 7.21
C GLU A 409 -16.96 23.52 6.35
N ASP A 410 -17.09 24.72 6.95
CA ASP A 410 -17.60 25.91 6.24
C ASP A 410 -16.66 26.37 5.12
N VAL A 411 -15.34 26.34 5.40
CA VAL A 411 -14.32 26.75 4.42
C VAL A 411 -14.26 25.75 3.27
N SER A 412 -14.36 24.45 3.56
CA SER A 412 -14.38 23.39 2.55
C SER A 412 -15.62 23.48 1.67
N TYR A 413 -16.76 23.91 2.21
CA TYR A 413 -17.99 24.09 1.45
C TYR A 413 -17.95 25.33 0.54
N GLU A 414 -17.31 26.42 0.99
CA GLU A 414 -17.20 27.66 0.23
C GLU A 414 -16.03 27.69 -0.76
N ALA A 415 -15.02 26.85 -0.57
CA ALA A 415 -13.89 26.73 -1.46
C ALA A 415 -14.34 26.36 -2.88
N GLY A 416 -13.77 27.03 -3.88
CA GLY A 416 -14.13 26.82 -5.28
C GLY A 416 -15.37 27.59 -5.77
N ASN A 417 -16.22 28.12 -4.87
CA ASN A 417 -17.40 28.90 -5.25
C ASN A 417 -17.14 30.42 -5.31
N THR A 418 -16.13 30.91 -4.59
CA THR A 418 -15.77 32.33 -4.51
C THR A 418 -14.30 32.54 -4.82
N ALA A 419 -13.95 33.77 -5.25
CA ALA A 419 -12.55 34.13 -5.48
C ALA A 419 -11.77 34.05 -4.16
N THR A 420 -10.68 33.30 -4.15
CA THR A 420 -9.66 33.13 -3.11
C THR A 420 -10.14 33.33 -1.66
N VAL A 421 -10.45 32.26 -0.98
CA VAL A 421 -10.78 32.28 0.46
C VAL A 421 -9.48 32.24 1.27
N THR A 422 -9.25 33.22 2.13
CA THR A 422 -8.10 33.20 3.06
C THR A 422 -8.64 33.09 4.49
N LEU A 423 -8.22 32.05 5.22
CA LEU A 423 -8.58 31.83 6.62
C LEU A 423 -7.33 31.65 7.48
N GLU A 424 -7.23 32.47 8.53
CA GLU A 424 -6.29 32.21 9.62
C GLU A 424 -7.04 31.56 10.79
N VAL A 425 -6.72 30.29 11.05
CA VAL A 425 -7.29 29.54 12.18
C VAL A 425 -6.55 29.94 13.44
N THR A 426 -7.24 30.70 14.29
CA THR A 426 -6.76 31.16 15.59
C THR A 426 -7.37 30.33 16.74
N GLU A 427 -6.84 30.44 17.95
CA GLU A 427 -7.44 29.80 19.13
C GLU A 427 -8.90 30.18 19.33
N ALA A 428 -9.25 31.47 19.12
CA ALA A 428 -10.62 31.96 19.24
C ALA A 428 -11.56 31.26 18.24
N TYR A 429 -11.13 31.09 17.01
CA TYR A 429 -11.87 30.35 15.98
C TYR A 429 -12.09 28.88 16.36
N VAL A 430 -11.06 28.21 16.92
CA VAL A 430 -11.17 26.83 17.40
C VAL A 430 -12.19 26.72 18.54
N VAL A 431 -12.15 27.67 19.51
CA VAL A 431 -13.08 27.69 20.63
C VAL A 431 -14.52 27.94 20.15
N GLU A 432 -14.73 28.86 19.22
CA GLU A 432 -16.05 29.14 18.63
C GLU A 432 -16.63 27.89 17.94
N LYS A 433 -15.86 27.20 17.13
CA LYS A 433 -16.33 26.05 16.31
C LYS A 433 -16.46 24.75 17.10
N LEU A 434 -15.59 24.52 18.07
CA LEU A 434 -15.48 23.24 18.79
C LEU A 434 -15.91 23.33 20.27
N GLY A 435 -15.99 24.52 20.85
CA GLY A 435 -16.23 24.70 22.29
C GLY A 435 -17.57 24.11 22.76
N GLU A 436 -18.63 24.31 22.02
CA GLU A 436 -19.95 23.75 22.32
C GLU A 436 -19.99 22.23 22.16
N LEU A 437 -19.30 21.71 21.14
CA LEU A 437 -19.23 20.28 20.84
C LEU A 437 -18.44 19.52 21.92
N ALA A 438 -17.32 20.08 22.36
CA ALA A 438 -16.51 19.47 23.41
C ALA A 438 -17.15 19.55 24.82
N GLY A 439 -18.03 20.53 25.03
CA GLY A 439 -18.77 20.71 26.29
C GLY A 439 -20.00 19.81 26.45
N ASN A 440 -20.54 19.27 25.35
CA ASN A 440 -21.75 18.46 25.34
C ASN A 440 -21.44 17.01 24.94
N GLU A 441 -21.61 16.08 25.89
CA GLU A 441 -21.28 14.65 25.68
C GLU A 441 -22.12 13.98 24.58
N ASP A 442 -23.40 14.35 24.47
CA ASP A 442 -24.28 13.80 23.43
C ASP A 442 -23.91 14.32 22.04
N LEU A 443 -23.62 15.62 21.91
CA LEU A 443 -23.16 16.18 20.64
C LEU A 443 -21.78 15.63 20.23
N SER A 444 -20.87 15.43 21.19
CA SER A 444 -19.54 14.83 20.92
C SER A 444 -19.65 13.40 20.38
N ARG A 445 -20.62 12.61 20.84
CA ARG A 445 -20.83 11.22 20.36
C ARG A 445 -21.39 11.15 18.95
N TYR A 446 -22.18 12.14 18.52
CA TYR A 446 -22.84 12.13 17.21
C TYR A 446 -22.08 12.91 16.13
N VAL A 447 -21.27 13.88 16.49
CA VAL A 447 -20.64 14.81 15.56
C VAL A 447 -19.12 14.63 15.48
N LEU A 448 -18.50 14.22 16.56
CA LEU A 448 -17.07 13.96 16.68
C LEU A 448 -16.78 12.48 16.96
#